data_e0677d92f46570d9fad39a59e69db09e
#
_entry.id   e0677d92f46570d9fad39a59e69db09e
#
_cell.length_a   1.000
_cell.length_b   1.000
_cell.length_c   1.000
_cell.angle_alpha   90.00
_cell.angle_beta   90.00
_cell.angle_gamma   90.00
#
_symmetry.space_group_name_H-M   'P 1'
#
loop_
_entity.id
_entity.type
_entity.pdbx_description
1 polymer ?
#
loop_
_entity_poly.entity_id
_entity_poly.type
_entity_poly.pdbx_seq_one_letter_code
_entity_poly.pdbx_strand_id
1 'polypeptide(L)'
;MRIEKYIKLDNFKNNQNNLIRSIPIKFKIIFLIIIIVIISIIIFFINKAIQAEKVRQKYELYDGINLDEEIYPGYKELIDNLKNTHPNWTFTLFYTKLDWEDVISNEGHSDFRKNPLNLIPESSNYPEDWRCEKDKDKRFDNGTWMCASDKAIKYIMDPRNILNEDNIFQFAELKYTEGAQTEEGIKSLTDGTFLEGDEIAKALIQAGKNANLDAYFITARLIQEQGRKGTTLSKGYEYNGKIVYNPFNIRATGNSKEEILQNAAQYAYEQGWDSLDKALIGGVEFVKAGYINVGQNTLYLQKFDVVKQGDSLYTHQYMQNLLAAKSEASNMREIYEASNTVDTNLNFIIPIYENMPTQISEE
;
A
#
# COMPACT_ATOMS: atom_id res chain seq x y z
N MET A 1 -13.29 -36.02 60.72
CA MET A 1 -12.94 -34.93 59.82
C MET A 1 -13.47 -35.03 58.38
N ARG A 2 -13.63 -36.18 57.73
CA ARG A 2 -14.26 -36.32 56.41
C ARG A 2 -15.78 -36.24 56.43
N ILE A 3 -16.46 -36.78 57.43
CA ILE A 3 -17.92 -36.82 57.52
C ILE A 3 -18.52 -35.44 57.84
N GLU A 4 -17.89 -34.63 58.68
CA GLU A 4 -18.35 -33.25 58.98
C GLU A 4 -18.27 -32.31 57.76
N LYS A 5 -17.31 -32.54 56.87
CA LYS A 5 -17.18 -31.75 55.64
C LYS A 5 -18.30 -32.07 54.63
N TYR A 6 -18.76 -33.30 54.57
CA TYR A 6 -19.89 -33.72 53.73
C TYR A 6 -21.22 -33.19 54.26
N ILE A 7 -21.43 -33.23 55.58
CA ILE A 7 -22.65 -32.71 56.22
C ILE A 7 -22.74 -31.18 56.04
N LYS A 8 -21.64 -30.45 56.11
CA LYS A 8 -21.61 -28.98 55.81
C LYS A 8 -21.92 -28.68 54.36
N LEU A 9 -21.43 -29.48 53.42
CA LEU A 9 -21.70 -29.31 51.97
C LEU A 9 -23.17 -29.63 51.62
N ASP A 10 -23.76 -30.64 52.22
CA ASP A 10 -25.17 -30.97 52.02
C ASP A 10 -26.12 -29.97 52.67
N ASN A 11 -25.79 -29.45 53.83
CA ASN A 11 -26.54 -28.36 54.47
C ASN A 11 -26.43 -27.04 53.70
N PHE A 12 -25.28 -26.78 53.08
CA PHE A 12 -25.10 -25.59 52.23
C PHE A 12 -25.91 -25.70 50.93
N LYS A 13 -25.90 -26.88 50.28
CA LYS A 13 -26.72 -27.15 49.08
C LYS A 13 -28.22 -27.12 49.37
N ASN A 14 -28.66 -27.69 50.50
CA ASN A 14 -30.07 -27.66 50.93
C ASN A 14 -30.54 -26.23 51.29
N ASN A 15 -29.69 -25.41 51.90
CA ASN A 15 -30.01 -24.01 52.16
C ASN A 15 -30.11 -23.17 50.88
N GLN A 16 -29.21 -23.39 49.89
CA GLN A 16 -29.30 -22.73 48.60
C GLN A 16 -30.57 -23.15 47.83
N ASN A 17 -30.91 -24.44 47.83
CA ASN A 17 -32.13 -24.93 47.17
C ASN A 17 -33.41 -24.37 47.81
N ASN A 18 -33.43 -24.22 49.13
CA ASN A 18 -34.56 -23.60 49.84
C ASN A 18 -34.66 -22.10 49.58
N LEU A 19 -33.54 -21.41 49.46
CA LEU A 19 -33.51 -19.97 49.14
C LEU A 19 -34.05 -19.73 47.72
N ILE A 20 -33.63 -20.54 46.74
CA ILE A 20 -34.12 -20.48 45.34
C ILE A 20 -35.62 -20.85 45.26
N ARG A 21 -36.09 -21.79 46.07
CA ARG A 21 -37.51 -22.18 46.13
C ARG A 21 -38.40 -21.09 46.72
N SER A 22 -37.90 -20.28 47.66
CA SER A 22 -38.64 -19.21 48.32
C SER A 22 -38.83 -17.95 47.47
N ILE A 23 -38.07 -17.82 46.35
CA ILE A 23 -38.21 -16.68 45.43
C ILE A 23 -39.54 -16.81 44.68
N PRO A 24 -40.42 -15.75 44.73
CA PRO A 24 -41.67 -15.75 43.99
C PRO A 24 -41.44 -15.99 42.48
N ILE A 25 -42.33 -16.75 41.88
CA ILE A 25 -42.21 -17.20 40.48
C ILE A 25 -42.04 -16.04 39.52
N LYS A 26 -42.63 -14.87 39.79
CA LYS A 26 -42.48 -13.65 39.03
C LYS A 26 -41.02 -13.16 38.95
N PHE A 27 -40.26 -13.24 40.05
CA PHE A 27 -38.85 -12.86 40.08
C PHE A 27 -37.96 -13.86 39.32
N LYS A 28 -38.30 -15.17 39.37
CA LYS A 28 -37.60 -16.21 38.58
C LYS A 28 -37.78 -15.96 37.07
N ILE A 29 -39.00 -15.60 36.66
CA ILE A 29 -39.32 -15.30 35.26
C ILE A 29 -38.55 -14.02 34.83
N ILE A 30 -38.56 -12.96 35.64
CA ILE A 30 -37.81 -11.71 35.33
C ILE A 30 -36.32 -12.03 35.23
N PHE A 31 -35.74 -12.80 36.14
CA PHE A 31 -34.33 -13.18 36.11
C PHE A 31 -33.98 -14.00 34.85
N LEU A 32 -34.86 -14.94 34.45
CA LEU A 32 -34.71 -15.70 33.23
C LEU A 32 -34.76 -14.82 32.00
N ILE A 33 -35.67 -13.84 31.94
CA ILE A 33 -35.74 -12.85 30.85
C ILE A 33 -34.46 -12.02 30.77
N ILE A 34 -33.94 -11.55 31.89
CA ILE A 34 -32.69 -10.82 31.95
C ILE A 34 -31.52 -11.67 31.41
N ILE A 35 -31.42 -12.93 31.80
CA ILE A 35 -30.40 -13.84 31.28
C ILE A 35 -30.53 -14.01 29.76
N ILE A 36 -31.73 -14.22 29.25
CA ILE A 36 -31.97 -14.36 27.80
C ILE A 36 -31.55 -13.09 27.07
N VAL A 37 -31.89 -11.92 27.59
CA VAL A 37 -31.48 -10.64 27.00
C VAL A 37 -29.96 -10.49 27.00
N ILE A 38 -29.28 -10.81 28.11
CA ILE A 38 -27.81 -10.76 28.18
C ILE A 38 -27.18 -11.72 27.16
N ILE A 39 -27.67 -12.96 27.06
CA ILE A 39 -27.18 -13.94 26.08
C ILE A 39 -27.39 -13.43 24.65
N SER A 40 -28.55 -12.85 24.35
CA SER A 40 -28.84 -12.30 23.02
C SER A 40 -27.92 -11.14 22.68
N ILE A 41 -27.59 -10.28 23.64
CA ILE A 41 -26.61 -9.18 23.46
C ILE A 41 -25.22 -9.76 23.21
N ILE A 42 -24.79 -10.74 23.97
CA ILE A 42 -23.48 -11.41 23.78
C ILE A 42 -23.41 -12.04 22.37
N ILE A 43 -24.43 -12.78 21.94
CA ILE A 43 -24.49 -13.39 20.61
C ILE A 43 -24.43 -12.31 19.52
N PHE A 44 -25.14 -11.17 19.69
CA PHE A 44 -25.10 -10.06 18.76
C PHE A 44 -23.67 -9.49 18.61
N PHE A 45 -22.96 -9.25 19.73
CA PHE A 45 -21.58 -8.76 19.68
C PHE A 45 -20.59 -9.79 19.12
N ILE A 46 -20.77 -11.09 19.43
CA ILE A 46 -19.96 -12.17 18.85
C ILE A 46 -20.17 -12.21 17.33
N ASN A 47 -21.42 -12.19 16.87
CA ASN A 47 -21.73 -12.18 15.44
C ASN A 47 -21.16 -10.94 14.73
N LYS A 48 -21.26 -9.76 15.36
CA LYS A 48 -20.67 -8.53 14.85
C LYS A 48 -19.14 -8.62 14.75
N ALA A 49 -18.48 -9.19 15.76
CA ALA A 49 -17.03 -9.40 15.75
C ALA A 49 -16.61 -10.41 14.66
N ILE A 50 -17.35 -11.50 14.48
CA ILE A 50 -17.10 -12.48 13.41
C ILE A 50 -17.28 -11.84 12.02
N GLN A 51 -18.31 -11.02 11.83
CA GLN A 51 -18.50 -10.31 10.56
C GLN A 51 -17.38 -9.28 10.32
N ALA A 52 -16.97 -8.54 11.34
CA ALA A 52 -15.86 -7.61 11.24
C ALA A 52 -14.53 -8.31 10.86
N GLU A 53 -14.27 -9.49 11.41
CA GLU A 53 -13.07 -10.28 11.07
C GLU A 53 -13.13 -10.81 9.63
N LYS A 54 -14.31 -11.25 9.15
CA LYS A 54 -14.48 -11.72 7.76
C LYS A 54 -14.16 -10.67 6.70
N VAL A 55 -14.44 -9.39 6.99
CA VAL A 55 -14.18 -8.27 6.06
C VAL A 55 -12.87 -7.56 6.34
N ARG A 56 -12.09 -8.02 7.32
CA ARG A 56 -10.79 -7.44 7.65
C ARG A 56 -9.77 -7.83 6.61
N GLN A 57 -9.10 -6.84 6.04
CA GLN A 57 -7.94 -7.05 5.17
C GLN A 57 -6.83 -7.75 5.94
N LYS A 58 -6.15 -8.70 5.30
CA LYS A 58 -5.06 -9.47 5.91
C LYS A 58 -3.94 -9.78 4.92
N TYR A 59 -2.74 -9.96 5.47
CA TYR A 59 -1.57 -10.45 4.74
C TYR A 59 -1.28 -11.87 5.17
N GLU A 60 -0.90 -12.73 4.21
CA GLU A 60 -0.58 -14.13 4.45
C GLU A 60 0.55 -14.57 3.52
N LEU A 61 1.61 -15.19 4.07
CA LEU A 61 2.70 -15.71 3.25
C LEU A 61 2.18 -16.87 2.38
N TYR A 62 2.45 -16.82 1.07
CA TYR A 62 2.08 -17.87 0.15
C TYR A 62 2.97 -19.11 0.36
N ASP A 63 2.37 -20.26 0.65
CA ASP A 63 3.04 -21.54 0.89
C ASP A 63 2.84 -22.60 -0.21
N GLY A 64 2.12 -22.24 -1.28
CA GLY A 64 1.81 -23.12 -2.41
C GLY A 64 0.47 -23.86 -2.31
N ILE A 65 -0.18 -23.84 -1.14
CA ILE A 65 -1.45 -24.53 -0.90
C ILE A 65 -2.53 -23.65 -0.24
N ASN A 66 -2.16 -22.53 0.34
CA ASN A 66 -3.07 -21.66 1.11
C ASN A 66 -3.91 -20.70 0.24
N LEU A 67 -3.85 -20.81 -1.08
CA LEU A 67 -4.66 -20.06 -2.01
C LEU A 67 -5.69 -21.00 -2.67
N ASP A 68 -6.97 -20.80 -2.34
CA ASP A 68 -8.07 -21.57 -2.88
C ASP A 68 -8.40 -21.12 -4.29
N GLU A 69 -8.07 -21.96 -5.29
CA GLU A 69 -8.25 -21.67 -6.71
C GLU A 69 -9.73 -21.65 -7.15
N GLU A 70 -10.63 -22.32 -6.41
CA GLU A 70 -12.06 -22.26 -6.68
C GLU A 70 -12.65 -20.88 -6.29
N ILE A 71 -12.07 -20.25 -5.26
CA ILE A 71 -12.49 -18.93 -4.76
C ILE A 71 -11.73 -17.81 -5.50
N TYR A 72 -10.43 -18.01 -5.75
CA TYR A 72 -9.52 -17.03 -6.32
C TYR A 72 -8.85 -17.59 -7.59
N PRO A 73 -9.58 -17.67 -8.71
CA PRO A 73 -9.13 -18.38 -9.92
C PRO A 73 -7.97 -17.67 -10.62
N GLY A 74 -7.04 -18.46 -11.15
CA GLY A 74 -5.98 -18.03 -12.05
C GLY A 74 -4.75 -17.43 -11.39
N TYR A 75 -4.68 -17.39 -10.05
CA TYR A 75 -3.50 -16.84 -9.36
C TYR A 75 -2.41 -17.86 -9.12
N LYS A 76 -2.81 -19.06 -8.69
CA LYS A 76 -1.89 -20.08 -8.17
C LYS A 76 -0.81 -20.47 -9.18
N GLU A 77 -1.21 -20.81 -10.40
CA GLU A 77 -0.28 -21.24 -11.46
C GLU A 77 0.74 -20.14 -11.78
N LEU A 78 0.29 -18.89 -11.86
CA LEU A 78 1.15 -17.75 -12.17
C LEU A 78 2.19 -17.50 -11.06
N ILE A 79 1.78 -17.58 -9.78
CA ILE A 79 2.69 -17.42 -8.65
C ILE A 79 3.67 -18.59 -8.59
N ASP A 80 3.20 -19.83 -8.78
CA ASP A 80 4.06 -21.02 -8.76
C ASP A 80 5.11 -20.97 -9.86
N ASN A 81 4.77 -20.48 -11.06
CA ASN A 81 5.71 -20.29 -12.16
C ASN A 81 6.81 -19.29 -11.79
N LEU A 82 6.47 -18.13 -11.26
CA LEU A 82 7.45 -17.14 -10.80
C LEU A 82 8.33 -17.68 -9.65
N LYS A 83 7.74 -18.41 -8.71
CA LYS A 83 8.47 -19.02 -7.59
C LYS A 83 9.45 -20.10 -8.05
N ASN A 84 9.10 -20.85 -9.09
CA ASN A 84 9.99 -21.85 -9.69
C ASN A 84 11.16 -21.21 -10.44
N THR A 85 10.92 -20.09 -11.14
CA THR A 85 11.96 -19.33 -11.85
C THR A 85 12.89 -18.62 -10.87
N HIS A 86 12.34 -18.04 -9.81
CA HIS A 86 13.05 -17.26 -8.79
C HIS A 86 12.89 -17.86 -7.38
N PRO A 87 13.64 -18.92 -7.02
CA PRO A 87 13.45 -19.65 -5.76
C PRO A 87 13.67 -18.81 -4.49
N ASN A 88 14.40 -17.70 -4.61
CA ASN A 88 14.67 -16.79 -3.50
C ASN A 88 13.55 -15.74 -3.30
N TRP A 89 12.62 -15.60 -4.25
CA TRP A 89 11.51 -14.70 -4.11
C TRP A 89 10.48 -15.26 -3.14
N THR A 90 9.87 -14.36 -2.38
CA THR A 90 8.75 -14.66 -1.51
C THR A 90 7.51 -13.92 -1.98
N PHE A 91 6.36 -14.53 -1.75
CA PHE A 91 5.08 -13.97 -2.17
C PHE A 91 4.15 -13.87 -0.97
N THR A 92 3.61 -12.68 -0.74
CA THR A 92 2.66 -12.39 0.33
C THR A 92 1.31 -12.10 -0.29
N LEU A 93 0.30 -12.90 0.03
CA LEU A 93 -1.08 -12.65 -0.39
C LEU A 93 -1.68 -11.54 0.47
N PHE A 94 -2.16 -10.49 -0.17
CA PHE A 94 -2.91 -9.42 0.46
C PHE A 94 -4.39 -9.59 0.14
N TYR A 95 -5.13 -10.24 1.02
CA TYR A 95 -6.58 -10.38 0.91
C TYR A 95 -7.25 -9.04 1.16
N THR A 96 -7.62 -8.35 0.09
CA THR A 96 -8.22 -7.00 0.15
C THR A 96 -9.60 -7.01 0.77
N LYS A 97 -10.34 -8.14 0.68
CA LYS A 97 -11.74 -8.26 1.08
C LYS A 97 -12.66 -7.27 0.36
N LEU A 98 -12.26 -6.86 -0.83
CA LEU A 98 -13.01 -5.98 -1.71
C LEU A 98 -13.53 -6.80 -2.89
N ASP A 99 -14.79 -6.58 -3.25
CA ASP A 99 -15.41 -7.13 -4.44
C ASP A 99 -14.78 -6.50 -5.70
N TRP A 100 -14.43 -7.34 -6.69
CA TRP A 100 -13.72 -6.88 -7.89
C TRP A 100 -14.51 -5.83 -8.67
N GLU A 101 -15.80 -6.08 -8.92
CA GLU A 101 -16.62 -5.14 -9.72
C GLU A 101 -16.84 -3.82 -8.94
N ASP A 102 -16.96 -3.88 -7.62
CA ASP A 102 -17.02 -2.67 -6.80
C ASP A 102 -15.72 -1.86 -6.89
N VAL A 103 -14.57 -2.53 -6.88
CA VAL A 103 -13.25 -1.87 -7.06
C VAL A 103 -13.20 -1.17 -8.41
N ILE A 104 -13.55 -1.85 -9.50
CA ILE A 104 -13.53 -1.26 -10.84
C ILE A 104 -14.50 -0.08 -10.95
N SER A 105 -15.70 -0.21 -10.38
CA SER A 105 -16.69 0.88 -10.36
C SER A 105 -16.16 2.11 -9.60
N ASN A 106 -15.38 1.91 -8.53
CA ASN A 106 -14.80 3.02 -7.78
C ASN A 106 -13.56 3.62 -8.45
N GLU A 107 -12.75 2.83 -9.15
CA GLU A 107 -11.62 3.32 -9.93
C GLU A 107 -12.06 3.97 -11.25
N GLY A 108 -13.22 3.60 -11.78
CA GLY A 108 -13.82 4.16 -12.99
C GLY A 108 -14.24 5.63 -12.85
N HIS A 109 -14.59 6.24 -13.98
CA HIS A 109 -15.11 7.61 -14.02
C HIS A 109 -16.60 7.64 -13.71
N SER A 110 -16.95 7.56 -12.43
CA SER A 110 -18.33 7.59 -11.94
C SER A 110 -18.99 8.98 -12.06
N ASP A 111 -20.33 9.00 -12.08
CA ASP A 111 -21.11 10.23 -12.28
C ASP A 111 -20.98 11.27 -11.16
N PHE A 112 -20.64 10.83 -9.95
CA PHE A 112 -20.41 11.75 -8.82
C PHE A 112 -19.02 12.40 -8.83
N ARG A 113 -18.09 11.94 -9.68
CA ARG A 113 -16.73 12.49 -9.76
C ARG A 113 -16.64 13.57 -10.83
N LYS A 114 -16.11 14.73 -10.45
CA LYS A 114 -15.86 15.81 -11.38
C LYS A 114 -14.75 15.49 -12.38
N ASN A 115 -13.70 14.80 -11.90
CA ASN A 115 -12.54 14.39 -12.70
C ASN A 115 -12.33 12.89 -12.58
N PRO A 116 -11.83 12.20 -13.62
CA PRO A 116 -11.48 10.78 -13.55
C PRO A 116 -10.31 10.55 -12.59
N LEU A 117 -10.29 9.40 -11.92
CA LEU A 117 -9.12 8.98 -11.11
C LEU A 117 -7.99 8.43 -11.99
N ASN A 118 -8.34 7.88 -13.15
CA ASN A 118 -7.42 7.19 -14.03
C ASN A 118 -7.40 7.84 -15.41
N LEU A 119 -6.21 8.24 -15.82
CA LEU A 119 -5.92 8.85 -17.11
C LEU A 119 -4.93 8.00 -17.89
N ILE A 120 -5.05 7.99 -19.21
CA ILE A 120 -4.07 7.44 -20.14
C ILE A 120 -3.53 8.57 -21.03
N PRO A 121 -2.25 8.53 -21.47
CA PRO A 121 -1.73 9.50 -22.39
C PRO A 121 -2.41 9.39 -23.76
N GLU A 122 -2.58 10.51 -24.46
CA GLU A 122 -3.06 10.50 -25.82
C GLU A 122 -2.05 9.82 -26.73
N SER A 123 -2.36 8.63 -27.17
CA SER A 123 -1.49 7.80 -28.01
C SER A 123 -2.33 6.88 -28.88
N SER A 124 -1.86 6.66 -30.12
CA SER A 124 -2.42 5.62 -31.01
C SER A 124 -2.00 4.20 -30.63
N ASN A 125 -1.13 4.06 -29.65
CA ASN A 125 -0.62 2.75 -29.21
C ASN A 125 -1.57 2.01 -28.27
N TYR A 126 -2.66 2.65 -27.82
CA TYR A 126 -3.68 2.02 -26.97
C TYR A 126 -4.93 1.72 -27.79
N PRO A 127 -5.65 0.63 -27.47
CA PRO A 127 -6.95 0.34 -28.06
C PRO A 127 -7.91 1.53 -27.94
N GLU A 128 -8.72 1.77 -28.95
CA GLU A 128 -9.67 2.91 -28.93
C GLU A 128 -10.67 2.80 -27.77
N ASP A 129 -11.09 1.59 -27.42
CA ASP A 129 -11.99 1.28 -26.33
C ASP A 129 -11.36 1.42 -24.91
N TRP A 130 -10.06 1.81 -24.84
CA TRP A 130 -9.45 2.24 -23.59
C TRP A 130 -9.86 3.64 -23.14
N ARG A 131 -10.51 4.40 -24.01
CA ARG A 131 -11.04 5.74 -23.66
C ARG A 131 -12.42 5.61 -23.04
N CYS A 132 -12.68 6.36 -21.95
CA CYS A 132 -14.03 6.36 -21.38
C CYS A 132 -15.02 7.05 -22.30
N GLU A 133 -16.21 6.46 -22.50
CA GLU A 133 -17.25 7.01 -23.35
C GLU A 133 -17.77 8.38 -22.87
N LYS A 134 -17.86 8.56 -21.54
CA LYS A 134 -18.37 9.78 -20.91
C LYS A 134 -17.61 11.04 -21.31
N ASP A 135 -16.28 10.97 -21.37
CA ASP A 135 -15.39 12.10 -21.62
C ASP A 135 -14.40 11.81 -22.79
N LYS A 136 -14.79 11.02 -23.79
CA LYS A 136 -13.88 10.56 -24.85
C LYS A 136 -13.22 11.69 -25.64
N ASP A 137 -13.90 12.81 -25.81
CA ASP A 137 -13.40 13.98 -26.55
C ASP A 137 -12.73 15.00 -25.60
N LYS A 138 -12.79 14.79 -24.29
CA LYS A 138 -12.21 15.70 -23.30
C LYS A 138 -10.76 15.37 -23.06
N ARG A 139 -9.96 16.41 -22.89
CA ARG A 139 -8.54 16.32 -22.51
C ARG A 139 -8.35 16.90 -21.11
N PHE A 140 -7.47 16.26 -20.40
CA PHE A 140 -7.07 16.61 -19.03
C PHE A 140 -5.61 17.03 -19.02
N ASP A 141 -5.10 17.55 -17.93
CA ASP A 141 -3.70 17.91 -17.69
C ASP A 141 -3.03 18.60 -18.90
N ASN A 142 -3.46 19.82 -19.19
CA ASN A 142 -2.96 20.64 -20.30
C ASN A 142 -3.16 20.03 -21.69
N GLY A 143 -4.11 19.10 -21.83
CA GLY A 143 -4.60 18.67 -23.14
C GLY A 143 -3.93 17.43 -23.73
N THR A 144 -3.14 16.67 -22.93
CA THR A 144 -2.43 15.48 -23.42
C THR A 144 -2.90 14.16 -22.80
N TRP A 145 -3.84 14.22 -21.86
CA TRP A 145 -4.36 13.04 -21.15
C TRP A 145 -5.83 12.82 -21.44
N MET A 146 -6.22 11.56 -21.47
CA MET A 146 -7.59 11.10 -21.71
C MET A 146 -8.08 10.27 -20.53
N CYS A 147 -9.39 10.28 -20.27
CA CYS A 147 -10.04 9.41 -19.31
C CYS A 147 -9.88 7.94 -19.74
N ALA A 148 -9.46 7.07 -18.81
CA ALA A 148 -9.40 5.63 -19.02
C ALA A 148 -10.79 4.98 -18.87
N SER A 149 -11.09 4.00 -19.73
CA SER A 149 -12.32 3.19 -19.63
C SER A 149 -12.22 2.14 -18.53
N ASP A 150 -13.35 1.59 -18.11
CA ASP A 150 -13.40 0.46 -17.18
C ASP A 150 -12.67 -0.77 -17.76
N LYS A 151 -12.67 -0.96 -19.09
CA LYS A 151 -11.90 -2.02 -19.75
C LYS A 151 -10.40 -1.85 -19.53
N ALA A 152 -9.87 -0.63 -19.76
CA ALA A 152 -8.47 -0.33 -19.54
C ALA A 152 -8.08 -0.50 -18.06
N ILE A 153 -8.94 -0.05 -17.15
CA ILE A 153 -8.74 -0.17 -15.71
C ILE A 153 -8.73 -1.65 -15.29
N LYS A 154 -9.69 -2.46 -15.75
CA LYS A 154 -9.74 -3.91 -15.50
C LYS A 154 -8.45 -4.59 -15.95
N TYR A 155 -8.01 -4.32 -17.18
CA TYR A 155 -6.80 -4.94 -17.72
C TYR A 155 -5.54 -4.59 -16.92
N ILE A 156 -5.36 -3.32 -16.58
CA ILE A 156 -4.16 -2.85 -15.85
C ILE A 156 -4.19 -3.23 -14.38
N MET A 157 -5.38 -3.28 -13.76
CA MET A 157 -5.53 -3.63 -12.35
C MET A 157 -5.57 -5.13 -12.08
N ASP A 158 -5.97 -5.97 -13.06
CA ASP A 158 -6.08 -7.41 -12.83
C ASP A 158 -4.71 -7.98 -12.41
N PRO A 159 -4.57 -8.43 -11.15
CA PRO A 159 -3.26 -8.89 -10.66
C PRO A 159 -2.68 -10.04 -11.49
N ARG A 160 -3.53 -10.83 -12.15
CA ARG A 160 -3.12 -11.96 -12.96
C ARG A 160 -2.41 -11.52 -14.24
N ASN A 161 -2.71 -10.32 -14.78
CA ASN A 161 -1.96 -9.69 -15.87
C ASN A 161 -0.59 -9.17 -15.44
N ILE A 162 -0.38 -9.03 -14.12
CA ILE A 162 0.86 -8.51 -13.53
C ILE A 162 1.79 -9.64 -13.07
N LEU A 163 1.25 -10.83 -12.78
CA LEU A 163 2.00 -12.01 -12.31
C LEU A 163 2.82 -12.67 -13.42
N ASN A 164 3.76 -11.91 -13.98
CA ASN A 164 4.72 -12.34 -14.99
C ASN A 164 6.03 -11.56 -14.83
N GLU A 165 7.09 -12.01 -15.49
CA GLU A 165 8.44 -11.45 -15.42
C GLU A 165 8.47 -9.94 -15.68
N ASP A 166 7.73 -9.45 -16.66
CA ASP A 166 7.79 -8.07 -17.11
C ASP A 166 7.11 -7.08 -16.15
N ASN A 167 6.12 -7.54 -15.37
CA ASN A 167 5.23 -6.65 -14.64
C ASN A 167 5.24 -6.85 -13.12
N ILE A 168 5.79 -7.98 -12.62
CA ILE A 168 5.71 -8.37 -11.20
C ILE A 168 6.28 -7.33 -10.22
N PHE A 169 7.23 -6.51 -10.64
CA PHE A 169 7.81 -5.47 -9.79
C PHE A 169 6.81 -4.39 -9.37
N GLN A 170 5.61 -4.32 -9.96
CA GLN A 170 4.51 -3.52 -9.42
C GLN A 170 4.08 -3.98 -8.03
N PHE A 171 4.31 -5.26 -7.69
CA PHE A 171 4.00 -5.88 -6.40
C PHE A 171 5.21 -5.98 -5.48
N ALA A 172 6.41 -5.58 -5.92
CA ALA A 172 7.60 -5.59 -5.07
C ALA A 172 7.34 -4.78 -3.79
N GLU A 173 7.58 -5.39 -2.63
CA GLU A 173 7.53 -4.69 -1.37
C GLU A 173 8.62 -3.63 -1.33
N LEU A 174 8.23 -2.36 -1.19
CA LEU A 174 9.13 -1.21 -1.17
C LEU A 174 9.90 -1.15 0.16
N LYS A 175 10.70 -2.17 0.43
CA LYS A 175 11.42 -2.39 1.66
C LYS A 175 12.91 -2.52 1.39
N TYR A 176 13.73 -1.99 2.31
CA TYR A 176 15.16 -2.26 2.26
C TYR A 176 15.44 -3.75 2.47
N THR A 177 16.18 -4.35 1.54
CA THR A 177 16.63 -5.74 1.61
C THR A 177 18.16 -5.76 1.49
N GLU A 178 18.83 -6.26 2.52
CA GLU A 178 20.28 -6.33 2.56
C GLU A 178 20.82 -7.14 1.36
N GLY A 179 21.76 -6.57 0.61
CA GLY A 179 22.33 -7.17 -0.59
C GLY A 179 21.49 -7.04 -1.86
N ALA A 180 20.24 -6.60 -1.77
CA ALA A 180 19.38 -6.35 -2.94
C ALA A 180 19.59 -4.95 -3.53
N GLN A 181 19.66 -3.93 -2.68
CA GLN A 181 20.03 -2.57 -3.10
C GLN A 181 21.51 -2.33 -2.85
N THR A 182 22.25 -1.94 -3.89
CA THR A 182 23.70 -1.75 -3.86
C THR A 182 24.10 -0.32 -4.19
N GLU A 183 25.29 0.11 -3.74
CA GLU A 183 25.84 1.43 -4.12
C GLU A 183 26.03 1.53 -5.64
N GLU A 184 26.45 0.45 -6.29
CA GLU A 184 26.63 0.39 -7.74
C GLU A 184 25.30 0.60 -8.48
N GLY A 185 24.22 -0.02 -8.01
CA GLY A 185 22.89 0.20 -8.57
C GLY A 185 22.41 1.65 -8.39
N ILE A 186 22.65 2.25 -7.21
CA ILE A 186 22.37 3.68 -6.99
C ILE A 186 23.19 4.54 -7.94
N LYS A 187 24.48 4.28 -8.13
CA LYS A 187 25.36 5.03 -9.05
C LYS A 187 24.86 4.95 -10.50
N SER A 188 24.42 3.78 -10.92
CA SER A 188 23.81 3.61 -12.26
C SER A 188 22.55 4.45 -12.42
N LEU A 189 21.68 4.52 -11.42
CA LEU A 189 20.49 5.36 -11.42
C LEU A 189 20.79 6.85 -11.46
N THR A 190 21.82 7.27 -10.73
CA THR A 190 22.11 8.67 -10.47
C THR A 190 23.07 9.28 -11.48
N ASP A 191 23.61 8.49 -12.41
CA ASP A 191 24.52 8.95 -13.46
C ASP A 191 23.92 10.13 -14.25
N GLY A 192 24.66 11.23 -14.35
CA GLY A 192 24.22 12.47 -14.98
C GLY A 192 23.03 13.17 -14.30
N THR A 193 22.78 12.88 -13.01
CA THR A 193 21.74 13.56 -12.21
C THR A 193 22.36 14.42 -11.11
N PHE A 194 21.50 15.18 -10.41
CA PHE A 194 21.93 15.96 -9.23
C PHE A 194 22.28 15.09 -8.01
N LEU A 195 22.01 13.81 -8.08
CA LEU A 195 22.32 12.80 -7.06
C LEU A 195 23.59 12.00 -7.38
N GLU A 196 24.33 12.37 -8.43
CA GLU A 196 25.56 11.69 -8.80
C GLU A 196 26.65 11.86 -7.75
N GLY A 197 27.31 10.76 -7.39
CA GLY A 197 28.48 10.75 -6.49
C GLY A 197 28.48 9.60 -5.49
N ASP A 198 29.71 9.17 -5.10
CA ASP A 198 29.93 8.05 -4.20
C ASP A 198 29.31 8.27 -2.81
N GLU A 199 29.48 9.45 -2.24
CA GLU A 199 28.95 9.77 -0.91
C GLU A 199 27.41 9.87 -0.92
N ILE A 200 26.84 10.31 -2.04
CA ILE A 200 25.39 10.34 -2.21
C ILE A 200 24.81 8.94 -2.36
N ALA A 201 25.48 8.05 -3.10
CA ALA A 201 25.07 6.64 -3.21
C ALA A 201 25.06 5.97 -1.83
N LYS A 202 26.11 6.13 -1.02
CA LYS A 202 26.16 5.66 0.37
C LYS A 202 25.04 6.25 1.23
N ALA A 203 24.78 7.56 1.10
CA ALA A 203 23.72 8.23 1.86
C ALA A 203 22.32 7.70 1.50
N LEU A 204 22.07 7.40 0.23
CA LEU A 204 20.80 6.83 -0.24
C LEU A 204 20.60 5.38 0.27
N ILE A 205 21.63 4.54 0.23
CA ILE A 205 21.60 3.21 0.85
C ILE A 205 21.34 3.32 2.35
N GLN A 206 22.05 4.23 3.03
CA GLN A 206 21.87 4.42 4.48
C GLN A 206 20.48 4.96 4.82
N ALA A 207 19.93 5.87 4.00
CA ALA A 207 18.56 6.37 4.14
C ALA A 207 17.55 5.24 4.00
N GLY A 208 17.69 4.40 2.97
CA GLY A 208 16.86 3.21 2.77
C GLY A 208 16.92 2.26 3.96
N LYS A 209 18.12 1.94 4.45
CA LYS A 209 18.33 1.08 5.60
C LYS A 209 17.71 1.63 6.88
N ASN A 210 17.91 2.90 7.17
CA ASN A 210 17.36 3.56 8.37
C ASN A 210 15.82 3.60 8.35
N ALA A 211 15.23 3.92 7.20
CA ALA A 211 13.79 3.99 7.05
C ALA A 211 13.13 2.62 6.78
N ASN A 212 13.93 1.56 6.57
CA ASN A 212 13.46 0.28 6.07
C ASN A 212 12.61 0.46 4.80
N LEU A 213 13.15 1.21 3.83
CA LEU A 213 12.52 1.55 2.56
C LEU A 213 13.50 1.28 1.41
N ASP A 214 13.00 0.76 0.28
CA ASP A 214 13.82 0.47 -0.89
C ASP A 214 14.60 1.70 -1.37
N ALA A 215 15.94 1.57 -1.41
CA ALA A 215 16.81 2.69 -1.78
C ALA A 215 16.72 3.07 -3.27
N TYR A 216 16.43 2.11 -4.15
CA TYR A 216 16.21 2.38 -5.56
C TYR A 216 14.90 3.14 -5.78
N PHE A 217 13.84 2.75 -5.07
CA PHE A 217 12.58 3.49 -5.06
C PHE A 217 12.75 4.93 -4.58
N ILE A 218 13.45 5.16 -3.46
CA ILE A 218 13.72 6.52 -2.95
C ILE A 218 14.44 7.34 -4.02
N THR A 219 15.48 6.76 -4.63
CA THR A 219 16.31 7.43 -5.63
C THR A 219 15.50 7.77 -6.89
N ALA A 220 14.75 6.81 -7.43
CA ALA A 220 13.91 7.01 -8.60
C ALA A 220 12.85 8.08 -8.34
N ARG A 221 12.20 8.06 -7.18
CA ARG A 221 11.19 9.05 -6.77
C ARG A 221 11.78 10.45 -6.66
N LEU A 222 12.98 10.59 -6.08
CA LEU A 222 13.68 11.88 -6.02
C LEU A 222 14.00 12.43 -7.41
N ILE A 223 14.51 11.60 -8.31
CA ILE A 223 14.80 12.02 -9.69
C ILE A 223 13.52 12.43 -10.41
N GLN A 224 12.43 11.72 -10.20
CA GLN A 224 11.12 12.04 -10.81
C GLN A 224 10.58 13.37 -10.29
N GLU A 225 10.62 13.62 -8.99
CA GLU A 225 10.08 14.85 -8.37
C GLU A 225 10.95 16.09 -8.62
N GLN A 226 12.28 15.93 -8.61
CA GLN A 226 13.23 17.04 -8.73
C GLN A 226 13.72 17.27 -10.18
N GLY A 227 13.44 16.28 -11.08
CA GLY A 227 14.06 16.21 -12.40
C GLY A 227 15.55 15.86 -12.34
N ARG A 228 16.11 15.38 -13.45
CA ARG A 228 17.53 14.94 -13.49
C ARG A 228 18.53 16.03 -13.06
N LYS A 229 18.23 17.30 -13.33
CA LYS A 229 19.12 18.42 -12.96
C LYS A 229 18.92 18.93 -11.54
N GLY A 230 17.92 18.43 -10.83
CA GLY A 230 17.52 18.95 -9.53
C GLY A 230 16.95 20.37 -9.55
N THR A 231 16.36 20.76 -8.44
CA THR A 231 15.81 22.11 -8.20
C THR A 231 16.75 22.94 -7.33
N THR A 232 16.39 24.19 -7.07
CA THR A 232 17.13 25.08 -6.17
C THR A 232 17.34 24.44 -4.78
N LEU A 233 16.29 23.85 -4.19
CA LEU A 233 16.35 23.25 -2.85
C LEU A 233 17.14 21.94 -2.83
N SER A 234 17.15 21.19 -3.90
CA SER A 234 17.91 19.93 -3.96
C SER A 234 19.40 20.11 -4.26
N LYS A 235 19.78 21.28 -4.83
CA LYS A 235 21.18 21.64 -5.14
C LYS A 235 21.86 22.51 -4.10
N GLY A 236 21.11 22.97 -3.12
CA GLY A 236 21.58 23.86 -2.06
C GLY A 236 21.09 25.31 -2.24
N TYR A 237 20.47 25.81 -1.20
CA TYR A 237 19.93 27.16 -1.12
C TYR A 237 20.50 27.90 0.08
N GLU A 238 20.96 29.15 -0.11
CA GLU A 238 21.48 29.96 0.98
C GLU A 238 20.34 30.50 1.85
N TYR A 239 20.37 30.13 3.12
CA TYR A 239 19.40 30.58 4.14
C TYR A 239 20.14 30.92 5.44
N ASN A 240 19.96 32.15 5.93
CA ASN A 240 20.61 32.64 7.16
C ASN A 240 22.14 32.40 7.19
N GLY A 241 22.83 32.63 6.06
CA GLY A 241 24.28 32.49 5.94
C GLY A 241 24.81 31.03 5.89
N LYS A 242 23.90 30.06 5.68
CA LYS A 242 24.26 28.64 5.48
C LYS A 242 23.62 28.11 4.19
N ILE A 243 24.29 27.19 3.54
CA ILE A 243 23.68 26.40 2.46
C ILE A 243 22.85 25.28 3.12
N VAL A 244 21.60 25.14 2.70
CA VAL A 244 20.69 24.10 3.16
C VAL A 244 20.09 23.32 1.98
N TYR A 245 19.71 22.06 2.21
CA TYR A 245 19.20 21.15 1.20
C TYR A 245 17.83 20.61 1.61
N ASN A 246 16.89 20.55 0.69
CA ASN A 246 15.56 19.94 0.91
C ASN A 246 15.08 19.24 -0.36
N PRO A 247 15.67 18.08 -0.71
CA PRO A 247 15.34 17.36 -1.94
C PRO A 247 13.94 16.75 -1.94
N PHE A 248 13.31 16.62 -0.77
CA PHE A 248 11.95 16.09 -0.63
C PHE A 248 10.86 17.17 -0.61
N ASN A 249 11.21 18.45 -0.81
CA ASN A 249 10.27 19.59 -0.78
C ASN A 249 9.42 19.66 0.50
N ILE A 250 9.96 19.21 1.64
CA ILE A 250 9.24 19.19 2.91
C ILE A 250 8.96 20.62 3.36
N ARG A 251 7.67 20.91 3.71
CA ARG A 251 7.20 22.26 4.04
C ARG A 251 7.35 23.28 2.93
N ALA A 252 7.54 22.85 1.68
CA ALA A 252 7.54 23.71 0.50
C ALA A 252 6.11 24.16 0.15
N THR A 253 5.53 25.02 0.99
CA THR A 253 4.16 25.55 0.88
C THR A 253 4.16 27.05 0.97
N GLY A 254 3.24 27.72 0.29
CA GLY A 254 3.10 29.19 0.28
C GLY A 254 2.29 29.68 -0.91
N ASN A 255 2.03 30.99 -0.93
CA ASN A 255 1.23 31.63 -1.98
C ASN A 255 2.09 32.20 -3.12
N SER A 256 3.42 32.19 -2.96
CA SER A 256 4.38 32.62 -3.97
C SER A 256 5.58 31.67 -4.01
N LYS A 257 6.33 31.69 -5.12
CA LYS A 257 7.56 30.90 -5.23
C LYS A 257 8.58 31.25 -4.15
N GLU A 258 8.69 32.51 -3.80
CA GLU A 258 9.61 32.98 -2.75
C GLU A 258 9.19 32.43 -1.38
N GLU A 259 7.92 32.51 -1.01
CA GLU A 259 7.39 31.98 0.24
C GLU A 259 7.60 30.48 0.35
N ILE A 260 7.35 29.72 -0.74
CA ILE A 260 7.58 28.28 -0.84
C ILE A 260 9.06 27.95 -0.57
N LEU A 261 9.99 28.67 -1.22
CA LEU A 261 11.43 28.47 -1.03
C LEU A 261 11.86 28.80 0.41
N GLN A 262 11.39 29.92 0.96
CA GLN A 262 11.74 30.35 2.31
C GLN A 262 11.24 29.34 3.37
N ASN A 263 10.00 28.90 3.28
CA ASN A 263 9.42 27.94 4.23
C ASN A 263 10.16 26.59 4.19
N ALA A 264 10.48 26.09 3.00
CA ALA A 264 11.22 24.85 2.84
C ALA A 264 12.69 24.97 3.29
N ALA A 265 13.33 26.11 3.05
CA ALA A 265 14.69 26.39 3.46
C ALA A 265 14.79 26.59 4.99
N GLN A 266 13.84 27.29 5.57
CA GLN A 266 13.74 27.43 7.03
C GLN A 266 13.66 26.06 7.70
N TYR A 267 12.77 25.19 7.20
CA TYR A 267 12.64 23.82 7.73
C TYR A 267 13.96 23.06 7.65
N ALA A 268 14.63 23.07 6.48
CA ALA A 268 15.92 22.41 6.28
C ALA A 268 17.00 22.96 7.24
N TYR A 269 17.03 24.27 7.46
CA TYR A 269 17.93 24.92 8.41
C TYR A 269 17.69 24.46 9.85
N GLU A 270 16.43 24.40 10.28
CA GLU A 270 16.02 23.92 11.61
C GLU A 270 16.36 22.44 11.83
N GLN A 271 16.32 21.61 10.76
CA GLN A 271 16.72 20.19 10.79
C GLN A 271 18.25 19.99 10.71
N GLY A 272 19.03 21.06 10.45
CA GLY A 272 20.49 20.96 10.27
C GLY A 272 20.90 20.28 8.97
N TRP A 273 20.08 20.37 7.92
CA TRP A 273 20.35 19.79 6.59
C TRP A 273 21.26 20.71 5.79
N ASP A 274 22.49 20.86 6.26
CA ASP A 274 23.54 21.70 5.66
C ASP A 274 24.41 20.96 4.60
N SER A 275 24.04 19.70 4.31
CA SER A 275 24.59 18.93 3.19
C SER A 275 23.50 18.01 2.61
N LEU A 276 23.69 17.59 1.35
CA LEU A 276 22.69 16.77 0.64
C LEU A 276 22.48 15.40 1.29
N ASP A 277 23.57 14.74 1.73
CA ASP A 277 23.52 13.46 2.44
C ASP A 277 22.69 13.53 3.74
N LYS A 278 22.87 14.59 4.55
CA LYS A 278 22.06 14.79 5.76
C LYS A 278 20.58 14.99 5.40
N ALA A 279 20.29 15.74 4.36
CA ALA A 279 18.92 15.95 3.91
C ALA A 279 18.28 14.67 3.37
N LEU A 280 19.03 13.82 2.66
CA LEU A 280 18.57 12.53 2.16
C LEU A 280 18.23 11.58 3.32
N ILE A 281 19.15 11.44 4.27
CA ILE A 281 18.93 10.56 5.44
C ILE A 281 17.79 11.07 6.34
N GLY A 282 17.73 12.39 6.59
CA GLY A 282 16.72 12.97 7.48
C GLY A 282 15.34 13.12 6.84
N GLY A 283 15.26 13.28 5.52
CA GLY A 283 14.01 13.53 4.81
C GLY A 283 13.24 12.28 4.39
N VAL A 284 13.88 11.11 4.32
CA VAL A 284 13.27 9.88 3.82
C VAL A 284 12.05 9.42 4.61
N GLU A 285 11.97 9.70 5.90
CA GLU A 285 10.82 9.37 6.75
C GLU A 285 9.53 10.06 6.28
N PHE A 286 9.62 11.22 5.62
CA PHE A 286 8.45 11.89 5.04
C PHE A 286 7.90 11.16 3.82
N VAL A 287 8.78 10.57 2.99
CA VAL A 287 8.37 9.72 1.87
C VAL A 287 7.63 8.49 2.40
N LYS A 288 8.17 7.87 3.45
CA LYS A 288 7.57 6.73 4.12
C LYS A 288 6.20 7.07 4.73
N ALA A 289 6.08 8.22 5.38
CA ALA A 289 4.84 8.64 6.05
C ALA A 289 3.68 8.83 5.08
N GLY A 290 3.93 9.25 3.84
CA GLY A 290 2.89 9.50 2.84
C GLY A 290 2.14 8.24 2.41
N TYR A 291 2.84 7.14 2.13
CA TYR A 291 2.26 5.95 1.54
C TYR A 291 2.58 4.66 2.32
N ILE A 292 3.83 4.45 2.67
CA ILE A 292 4.27 3.17 3.26
C ILE A 292 3.64 2.93 4.64
N ASN A 293 3.62 3.94 5.51
CA ASN A 293 3.09 3.82 6.87
C ASN A 293 1.57 3.62 6.91
N VAL A 294 0.88 3.91 5.81
CA VAL A 294 -0.56 3.65 5.67
C VAL A 294 -0.86 2.35 4.94
N GLY A 295 0.17 1.55 4.66
CA GLY A 295 0.04 0.21 4.06
C GLY A 295 0.14 0.18 2.54
N GLN A 296 0.33 1.31 1.86
CA GLN A 296 0.54 1.37 0.42
C GLN A 296 2.03 1.14 0.09
N ASN A 297 2.51 -0.05 0.41
CA ASN A 297 3.92 -0.43 0.40
C ASN A 297 4.38 -1.16 -0.87
N THR A 298 3.62 -1.05 -1.96
CA THR A 298 4.01 -1.43 -3.33
C THR A 298 3.61 -0.32 -4.30
N LEU A 299 4.19 -0.30 -5.50
CA LEU A 299 3.80 0.67 -6.54
C LEU A 299 2.34 0.51 -6.94
N TYR A 300 1.86 -0.73 -7.02
CA TYR A 300 0.45 -1.04 -7.28
C TYR A 300 -0.47 -0.43 -6.21
N LEU A 301 -0.17 -0.66 -4.93
CA LEU A 301 -0.99 -0.14 -3.83
C LEU A 301 -0.93 1.39 -3.69
N GLN A 302 0.15 2.02 -4.16
CA GLN A 302 0.23 3.49 -4.26
C GLN A 302 -0.62 4.02 -5.40
N LYS A 303 -0.68 3.30 -6.53
CA LYS A 303 -1.51 3.69 -7.66
C LYS A 303 -2.99 3.45 -7.41
N PHE A 304 -3.33 2.29 -6.86
CA PHE A 304 -4.71 1.88 -6.59
C PHE A 304 -4.92 1.81 -5.08
N ASP A 305 -5.59 2.80 -4.51
CA ASP A 305 -5.81 2.91 -3.07
C ASP A 305 -6.85 1.91 -2.58
N VAL A 306 -6.46 0.64 -2.54
CA VAL A 306 -7.27 -0.50 -2.09
C VAL A 306 -6.89 -0.97 -0.68
N VAL A 307 -6.00 -0.27 0.00
CA VAL A 307 -5.64 -0.48 1.40
C VAL A 307 -6.57 0.33 2.29
N LYS A 308 -7.34 -0.34 3.12
CA LYS A 308 -8.30 0.32 3.99
C LYS A 308 -7.63 1.09 5.12
N GLN A 309 -7.76 2.41 5.08
CA GLN A 309 -7.29 3.34 6.10
C GLN A 309 -8.51 3.89 6.85
N GLY A 310 -8.86 3.28 7.98
CA GLY A 310 -10.15 3.57 8.62
C GLY A 310 -11.31 3.18 7.70
N ASP A 311 -12.10 4.16 7.25
CA ASP A 311 -13.18 3.96 6.27
C ASP A 311 -12.83 4.49 4.87
N SER A 312 -11.55 4.88 4.65
CA SER A 312 -11.10 5.49 3.40
C SER A 312 -10.57 4.45 2.43
N LEU A 313 -11.01 4.52 1.18
CA LEU A 313 -10.52 3.77 0.02
C LEU A 313 -10.63 4.67 -1.21
N TYR A 314 -9.81 4.44 -2.24
CA TYR A 314 -9.84 5.13 -3.53
C TYR A 314 -9.65 6.66 -3.46
N THR A 315 -9.06 7.18 -2.39
CA THR A 315 -8.91 8.62 -2.15
C THR A 315 -7.47 9.08 -2.01
N HIS A 316 -6.52 8.14 -1.86
CA HIS A 316 -5.10 8.42 -1.64
C HIS A 316 -4.23 7.75 -2.70
N GLN A 317 -4.51 8.05 -3.98
CA GLN A 317 -3.72 7.56 -5.11
C GLN A 317 -2.51 8.46 -5.34
N TYR A 318 -1.37 7.88 -5.72
CA TYR A 318 -0.14 8.63 -5.99
C TYR A 318 -0.29 9.59 -7.18
N MET A 319 -0.85 9.13 -8.32
CA MET A 319 -1.10 9.96 -9.50
C MET A 319 -2.25 9.43 -10.34
N GLN A 320 -2.74 10.27 -11.27
CA GLN A 320 -3.84 9.89 -12.16
C GLN A 320 -3.42 8.99 -13.34
N ASN A 321 -2.13 8.96 -13.71
CA ASN A 321 -1.65 8.08 -14.78
C ASN A 321 -1.93 6.61 -14.45
N LEU A 322 -2.80 5.95 -15.23
CA LEU A 322 -3.18 4.54 -15.06
C LEU A 322 -1.96 3.61 -15.13
N LEU A 323 -0.97 3.96 -15.94
CA LEU A 323 0.23 3.16 -16.20
C LEU A 323 1.41 3.50 -15.27
N ALA A 324 1.21 4.34 -14.26
CA ALA A 324 2.29 4.80 -13.40
C ALA A 324 3.02 3.64 -12.70
N ALA A 325 2.28 2.74 -12.05
CA ALA A 325 2.88 1.60 -11.37
C ALA A 325 3.67 0.69 -12.33
N LYS A 326 3.15 0.45 -13.52
CA LYS A 326 3.83 -0.36 -14.56
C LYS A 326 5.14 0.29 -15.01
N SER A 327 5.12 1.59 -15.29
CA SER A 327 6.31 2.32 -15.76
C SER A 327 7.39 2.40 -14.68
N GLU A 328 7.02 2.71 -13.44
CA GLU A 328 7.96 2.77 -12.32
C GLU A 328 8.53 1.38 -11.99
N ALA A 329 7.71 0.34 -12.05
CA ALA A 329 8.13 -1.05 -11.82
C ALA A 329 9.11 -1.55 -12.87
N SER A 330 8.90 -1.21 -14.16
CA SER A 330 9.85 -1.54 -15.23
C SER A 330 11.22 -0.93 -14.97
N ASN A 331 11.27 0.35 -14.61
CA ASN A 331 12.52 1.03 -14.26
C ASN A 331 13.20 0.37 -13.05
N MET A 332 12.44 0.02 -12.01
CA MET A 332 13.00 -0.67 -10.84
C MET A 332 13.58 -2.03 -11.22
N ARG A 333 12.85 -2.83 -11.99
CA ARG A 333 13.34 -4.14 -12.47
C ARG A 333 14.66 -4.01 -13.23
N GLU A 334 14.75 -3.08 -14.18
CA GLU A 334 15.97 -2.83 -14.95
C GLU A 334 17.19 -2.57 -14.06
N ILE A 335 17.00 -1.87 -12.93
CA ILE A 335 18.07 -1.59 -11.98
C ILE A 335 18.49 -2.85 -11.22
N TYR A 336 17.54 -3.65 -10.75
CA TYR A 336 17.82 -4.91 -10.08
C TYR A 336 18.54 -5.90 -11.02
N GLU A 337 18.16 -5.94 -12.30
CA GLU A 337 18.84 -6.75 -13.32
C GLU A 337 20.26 -6.24 -13.60
N ALA A 338 20.41 -4.93 -13.84
CA ALA A 338 21.72 -4.33 -14.11
C ALA A 338 22.69 -4.47 -12.91
N SER A 339 22.17 -4.51 -11.71
CA SER A 339 22.93 -4.71 -10.47
C SER A 339 23.18 -6.21 -10.15
N ASN A 340 22.66 -7.14 -10.95
CA ASN A 340 22.68 -8.58 -10.68
C ASN A 340 22.09 -8.97 -9.32
N THR A 341 21.04 -8.25 -8.88
CA THR A 341 20.40 -8.46 -7.58
C THR A 341 18.92 -8.85 -7.70
N VAL A 342 18.42 -9.07 -8.91
CA VAL A 342 17.03 -9.48 -9.17
C VAL A 342 16.66 -10.78 -8.44
N ASP A 343 17.59 -11.74 -8.34
CA ASP A 343 17.38 -13.04 -7.69
C ASP A 343 17.70 -13.04 -6.18
N THR A 344 17.71 -11.88 -5.55
CA THR A 344 17.85 -11.77 -4.09
C THR A 344 16.52 -12.04 -3.37
N ASN A 345 16.51 -11.99 -2.03
CA ASN A 345 15.32 -12.28 -1.21
C ASN A 345 14.27 -11.13 -1.30
N LEU A 346 13.71 -10.92 -2.48
CA LEU A 346 12.63 -9.96 -2.69
C LEU A 346 11.28 -10.54 -2.23
N ASN A 347 10.41 -9.70 -1.70
CA ASN A 347 9.03 -10.05 -1.38
C ASN A 347 8.08 -9.30 -2.31
N PHE A 348 7.07 -10.02 -2.81
CA PHE A 348 6.02 -9.48 -3.67
C PHE A 348 4.67 -9.59 -2.98
N ILE A 349 3.97 -8.46 -2.81
CA ILE A 349 2.67 -8.40 -2.14
C ILE A 349 1.59 -8.39 -3.20
N ILE A 350 0.87 -9.50 -3.30
CA ILE A 350 -0.11 -9.77 -4.36
C ILE A 350 -1.51 -9.47 -3.83
N PRO A 351 -2.22 -8.47 -4.36
CA PRO A 351 -3.59 -8.19 -3.97
C PRO A 351 -4.53 -9.29 -4.48
N ILE A 352 -5.36 -9.80 -3.57
CA ILE A 352 -6.37 -10.82 -3.83
C ILE A 352 -7.73 -10.18 -3.62
N TYR A 353 -8.55 -10.15 -4.68
CA TYR A 353 -9.89 -9.58 -4.65
C TYR A 353 -10.97 -10.67 -4.55
N GLU A 354 -12.10 -10.32 -3.92
CA GLU A 354 -13.26 -11.20 -3.88
C GLU A 354 -14.00 -11.19 -5.23
N ASN A 355 -14.62 -12.31 -5.58
CA ASN A 355 -15.47 -12.47 -6.75
C ASN A 355 -14.78 -12.14 -8.10
N MET A 356 -13.48 -12.40 -8.21
CA MET A 356 -12.76 -12.25 -9.48
C MET A 356 -13.37 -13.17 -10.56
N PRO A 357 -13.57 -12.69 -11.80
CA PRO A 357 -14.02 -13.55 -12.88
C PRO A 357 -12.97 -14.62 -13.19
N THR A 358 -13.40 -15.82 -13.61
CA THR A 358 -12.49 -16.91 -14.00
C THR A 358 -11.62 -16.50 -15.18
N GLN A 359 -12.19 -15.78 -16.15
CA GLN A 359 -11.43 -15.26 -17.29
C GLN A 359 -10.60 -14.05 -16.87
N ILE A 360 -9.31 -14.07 -17.21
CA ILE A 360 -8.40 -12.95 -17.00
C ILE A 360 -8.80 -11.80 -17.92
N SER A 361 -8.68 -10.56 -17.43
CA SER A 361 -9.03 -9.36 -18.21
C SER A 361 -8.13 -9.23 -19.44
N GLU A 362 -8.73 -9.08 -20.62
CA GLU A 362 -8.02 -8.95 -21.91
C GLU A 362 -7.77 -7.46 -22.24
N GLU A 363 -6.68 -7.21 -22.99
CA GLU A 363 -6.30 -5.87 -23.47
C GLU A 363 -7.36 -5.21 -24.37
#